data_ee0773444e49055c3784d5d904f38621
#
_entry.id   ee0773444e49055c3784d5d904f38621
#
_cell.length_a   1.000
_cell.length_b   1.000
_cell.length_c   1.000
_cell.angle_alpha   90.00
_cell.angle_beta   90.00
_cell.angle_gamma   90.00
#
_symmetry.space_group_name_H-M   'P 1'
#
loop_
_entity.id
_entity.type
_entity.pdbx_description
1 polymer ?
#
loop_
_entity_poly.entity_id
_entity_poly.type
_entity_poly.pdbx_seq_one_letter_code
_entity_poly.pdbx_strand_id
1 'polypeptide(L)'
;MRHLEKSFMGLLVFGALASPVTMPSGGAAAQQAAPTGQNDVTAIDILLDPDTTMIQHATAANAKLLQSFPKGFTLGGAHAPHISMLQLYVRTADLPKVYAAVDAVFAKENPTSWKLTAYRYAYTGSAKMGGEMVSVGNILVKTTPDLLRLQQELIDAVTPFTAPTGTAAAFVTTPQDPDIVPELIPYVAEFVPAHSGEHFVPHVSIGVGTTDFMNSMASAPFDDFTFSPVGASIYHLGNYGTAMTKLHSIPLGK
;
A
#
# COMPACT_ATOMS: atom_id res chain seq x y z
N MET A 1 -19.72 -24.31 8.83
CA MET A 1 -18.56 -23.43 8.96
C MET A 1 -17.57 -23.76 7.85
N ARG A 2 -17.89 -23.40 6.63
CA ARG A 2 -17.02 -23.54 5.45
C ARG A 2 -17.54 -22.52 4.44
N HIS A 3 -17.05 -21.27 4.47
CA HIS A 3 -17.21 -20.28 3.38
C HIS A 3 -16.58 -18.95 3.81
N LEU A 4 -15.24 -18.92 3.94
CA LEU A 4 -14.50 -17.64 4.06
C LEU A 4 -13.10 -17.70 3.41
N GLU A 5 -12.87 -18.62 2.47
CA GLU A 5 -11.51 -18.79 1.88
C GLU A 5 -11.40 -18.32 0.41
N LYS A 6 -12.33 -17.52 -0.11
CA LYS A 6 -12.32 -17.25 -1.56
C LYS A 6 -12.26 -15.77 -1.96
N SER A 7 -11.59 -14.89 -1.23
CA SER A 7 -11.47 -13.48 -1.70
C SER A 7 -10.15 -12.79 -1.34
N PHE A 8 -9.04 -13.52 -1.28
CA PHE A 8 -7.71 -12.92 -1.13
C PHE A 8 -6.78 -13.40 -2.26
N MET A 9 -7.16 -13.14 -3.50
CA MET A 9 -6.28 -13.41 -4.64
C MET A 9 -5.79 -12.09 -5.23
N GLY A 10 -4.97 -11.38 -4.46
CA GLY A 10 -4.12 -10.31 -4.97
C GLY A 10 -2.79 -10.95 -5.40
N LEU A 11 -2.65 -11.20 -6.68
CA LEU A 11 -1.52 -11.86 -7.30
C LEU A 11 -0.34 -10.88 -7.40
N LEU A 12 0.65 -11.00 -6.53
CA LEU A 12 1.98 -10.41 -6.74
C LEU A 12 2.86 -11.47 -7.44
N VAL A 13 3.01 -11.37 -8.73
CA VAL A 13 3.94 -12.20 -9.51
C VAL A 13 5.21 -11.39 -9.78
N PHE A 14 6.33 -11.83 -9.22
CA PHE A 14 7.65 -11.26 -9.48
C PHE A 14 8.32 -12.00 -10.63
N GLY A 15 8.51 -11.34 -11.75
CA GLY A 15 9.30 -11.87 -12.86
C GLY A 15 10.66 -11.20 -12.94
N ALA A 16 11.71 -11.89 -12.51
CA ALA A 16 13.08 -11.48 -12.79
C ALA A 16 13.68 -12.40 -13.84
N LEU A 17 13.84 -11.93 -15.07
CA LEU A 17 14.66 -12.56 -16.09
C LEU A 17 15.64 -11.54 -16.63
N ALA A 18 16.87 -11.63 -16.16
CA ALA A 18 18.00 -10.98 -16.79
C ALA A 18 18.57 -11.90 -17.89
N SER A 19 18.52 -11.47 -19.13
CA SER A 19 19.27 -12.05 -20.24
C SER A 19 20.20 -11.00 -20.85
N PRO A 20 21.46 -11.33 -21.14
CA PRO A 20 22.39 -10.37 -21.73
C PRO A 20 22.10 -10.21 -23.24
N VAL A 21 21.85 -8.99 -23.67
CA VAL A 21 21.77 -8.64 -25.10
C VAL A 21 23.08 -7.98 -25.52
N THR A 22 23.75 -8.62 -26.48
CA THR A 22 24.89 -8.11 -27.22
C THR A 22 24.48 -6.95 -28.11
N MET A 23 25.19 -5.82 -28.04
CA MET A 23 25.01 -4.66 -28.89
C MET A 23 25.64 -4.84 -30.27
N PRO A 24 24.98 -4.41 -31.37
CA PRO A 24 25.67 -3.98 -32.57
C PRO A 24 25.84 -2.45 -32.55
N SER A 25 27.05 -2.03 -32.86
CA SER A 25 27.45 -0.63 -33.04
C SER A 25 26.94 -0.08 -34.39
N GLY A 26 26.48 1.19 -34.36
CA GLY A 26 26.49 2.05 -35.52
C GLY A 26 25.13 2.59 -35.99
N GLY A 27 24.89 3.86 -35.74
CA GLY A 27 23.80 4.65 -36.37
C GLY A 27 23.47 5.86 -35.49
N ALA A 28 23.95 7.04 -35.89
CA ALA A 28 23.51 8.31 -35.29
C ALA A 28 22.02 8.53 -35.58
N ALA A 29 21.18 8.10 -34.65
CA ALA A 29 19.78 8.45 -34.64
C ALA A 29 19.59 9.74 -33.84
N ALA A 30 18.91 10.69 -34.46
CA ALA A 30 18.52 11.95 -33.84
C ALA A 30 17.91 11.68 -32.47
N GLN A 31 18.49 12.29 -31.45
CA GLN A 31 18.02 12.26 -30.07
C GLN A 31 16.68 13.00 -30.04
N GLN A 32 15.59 12.26 -30.19
CA GLN A 32 14.27 12.76 -29.86
C GLN A 32 14.31 13.11 -28.39
N ALA A 33 14.24 14.40 -28.09
CA ALA A 33 14.04 14.88 -26.74
C ALA A 33 12.85 14.09 -26.16
N ALA A 34 13.07 13.38 -25.06
CA ALA A 34 11.98 12.77 -24.31
C ALA A 34 10.95 13.87 -24.02
N PRO A 35 9.66 13.62 -24.19
CA PRO A 35 8.65 14.59 -23.82
C PRO A 35 8.84 14.89 -22.34
N THR A 36 9.10 16.15 -22.01
CA THR A 36 9.01 16.69 -20.64
C THR A 36 7.54 16.76 -20.29
N GLY A 37 6.85 15.62 -20.36
CA GLY A 37 5.49 15.47 -19.90
C GLY A 37 5.54 15.27 -18.40
N GLN A 38 5.11 16.26 -17.67
CA GLN A 38 4.62 16.12 -16.31
C GLN A 38 3.64 14.94 -16.34
N ASN A 39 3.86 13.91 -15.52
CA ASN A 39 2.95 12.76 -15.49
C ASN A 39 1.53 13.27 -15.24
N ASP A 40 0.62 13.02 -16.17
CA ASP A 40 -0.76 13.52 -16.10
C ASP A 40 -1.55 12.84 -14.98
N VAL A 41 -1.02 11.72 -14.45
CA VAL A 41 -1.65 10.87 -13.43
C VAL A 41 -0.65 10.53 -12.34
N THR A 42 -1.10 10.62 -11.09
CA THR A 42 -0.35 10.24 -9.89
C THR A 42 -1.10 9.13 -9.13
N ALA A 43 -0.41 8.05 -8.79
CA ALA A 43 -0.92 7.00 -7.92
C ALA A 43 -0.73 7.41 -6.45
N ILE A 44 -1.83 7.49 -5.69
CA ILE A 44 -1.80 7.93 -4.29
C ILE A 44 -2.40 6.90 -3.35
N ASP A 45 -1.98 6.98 -2.08
CA ASP A 45 -2.60 6.30 -0.93
C ASP A 45 -3.05 7.35 0.09
N ILE A 46 -4.33 7.30 0.47
CA ILE A 46 -4.88 8.04 1.61
C ILE A 46 -4.92 7.05 2.77
N LEU A 47 -4.21 7.35 3.84
CA LEU A 47 -3.93 6.39 4.90
C LEU A 47 -4.06 6.97 6.30
N LEU A 48 -4.23 6.08 7.29
CA LEU A 48 -4.16 6.40 8.71
C LEU A 48 -2.79 6.02 9.26
N ASP A 49 -2.17 6.96 9.96
CA ASP A 49 -0.91 6.76 10.69
C ASP A 49 -1.23 6.16 12.07
N PRO A 50 -0.77 4.95 12.43
CA PRO A 50 -1.06 4.32 13.72
C PRO A 50 -0.19 4.87 14.84
N ASP A 51 -0.63 4.65 16.09
CA ASP A 51 0.13 5.00 17.29
C ASP A 51 1.35 4.08 17.53
N THR A 52 2.13 4.42 18.54
CA THR A 52 3.33 3.68 18.92
C THR A 52 3.06 2.24 19.30
N THR A 53 1.86 1.89 19.77
CA THR A 53 1.48 0.52 20.09
C THR A 53 1.52 -0.36 18.84
N MET A 54 0.80 0.04 17.78
CA MET A 54 0.83 -0.70 16.52
C MET A 54 2.22 -0.70 15.89
N ILE A 55 2.94 0.43 15.94
CA ILE A 55 4.31 0.52 15.38
C ILE A 55 5.23 -0.48 16.06
N GLN A 56 5.17 -0.63 17.38
CA GLN A 56 5.99 -1.59 18.13
C GLN A 56 5.66 -3.04 17.74
N HIS A 57 4.38 -3.40 17.68
CA HIS A 57 3.95 -4.74 17.24
C HIS A 57 4.37 -5.04 15.79
N ALA A 58 4.18 -4.09 14.88
CA ALA A 58 4.57 -4.23 13.49
C ALA A 58 6.09 -4.39 13.34
N THR A 59 6.88 -3.59 14.05
CA THR A 59 8.35 -3.67 14.02
C THR A 59 8.86 -4.99 14.60
N ALA A 60 8.28 -5.46 15.70
CA ALA A 60 8.64 -6.75 16.28
C ALA A 60 8.30 -7.93 15.34
N ALA A 61 7.17 -7.86 14.65
CA ALA A 61 6.78 -8.83 13.62
C ALA A 61 7.72 -8.77 12.41
N ASN A 62 8.04 -7.57 11.92
CA ASN A 62 9.00 -7.36 10.81
C ASN A 62 10.36 -7.97 11.11
N ALA A 63 10.88 -7.81 12.33
CA ALA A 63 12.16 -8.40 12.73
C ALA A 63 12.14 -9.94 12.59
N LYS A 64 11.02 -10.61 12.90
CA LYS A 64 10.88 -12.06 12.69
C LYS A 64 10.82 -12.42 11.20
N LEU A 65 10.13 -11.60 10.38
CA LEU A 65 10.09 -11.81 8.93
C LEU A 65 11.49 -11.69 8.32
N LEU A 66 12.27 -10.70 8.71
CA LEU A 66 13.65 -10.52 8.25
C LEU A 66 14.58 -11.67 8.65
N GLN A 67 14.30 -12.38 9.76
CA GLN A 67 15.02 -13.61 10.11
C GLN A 67 14.67 -14.75 9.13
N SER A 68 13.43 -14.85 8.68
CA SER A 68 13.00 -15.87 7.71
C SER A 68 13.41 -15.52 6.28
N PHE A 69 13.42 -14.22 5.94
CA PHE A 69 13.79 -13.70 4.62
C PHE A 69 14.58 -12.39 4.76
N PRO A 70 15.92 -12.45 4.89
CA PRO A 70 16.78 -11.26 5.10
C PRO A 70 16.79 -10.24 3.95
N LYS A 71 16.27 -10.63 2.77
CA LYS A 71 16.12 -9.74 1.61
C LYS A 71 14.81 -8.92 1.63
N GLY A 72 13.97 -9.12 2.65
CA GLY A 72 12.81 -8.29 2.89
C GLY A 72 13.18 -6.85 3.28
N PHE A 73 12.20 -5.98 3.33
CA PHE A 73 12.42 -4.60 3.75
C PHE A 73 12.24 -4.41 5.27
N THR A 74 12.99 -3.47 5.81
CA THR A 74 12.82 -3.02 7.20
C THR A 74 11.74 -1.95 7.27
N LEU A 75 10.81 -2.04 8.24
CA LEU A 75 9.83 -1.00 8.49
C LEU A 75 10.48 0.30 8.94
N GLY A 76 9.96 1.43 8.47
CA GLY A 76 10.45 2.78 8.70
C GLY A 76 10.81 3.48 7.39
N GLY A 77 11.05 4.78 7.42
CA GLY A 77 11.37 5.55 6.21
C GLY A 77 10.30 5.40 5.13
N ALA A 78 10.67 4.80 3.97
CA ALA A 78 9.78 4.55 2.84
C ALA A 78 8.78 3.39 3.06
N HIS A 79 8.85 2.70 4.19
CA HIS A 79 7.98 1.58 4.56
C HIS A 79 7.34 1.81 5.93
N ALA A 80 6.83 3.00 6.17
CA ALA A 80 6.16 3.34 7.43
C ALA A 80 4.89 2.49 7.62
N PRO A 81 4.68 1.89 8.82
CA PRO A 81 3.43 1.19 9.13
C PRO A 81 2.23 2.12 8.99
N HIS A 82 1.18 1.69 8.29
CA HIS A 82 -0.04 2.47 8.06
C HIS A 82 -1.23 1.57 7.76
N ILE A 83 -2.43 2.13 7.78
CA ILE A 83 -3.64 1.50 7.26
C ILE A 83 -4.05 2.26 6.00
N SER A 84 -3.94 1.64 4.82
CA SER A 84 -4.48 2.21 3.59
C SER A 84 -6.00 2.28 3.67
N MET A 85 -6.55 3.47 3.55
CA MET A 85 -7.99 3.69 3.44
C MET A 85 -8.43 3.67 1.99
N LEU A 86 -7.60 4.21 1.07
CA LEU A 86 -7.97 4.35 -0.33
C LEU A 86 -6.74 4.53 -1.22
N GLN A 87 -6.52 3.59 -2.14
CA GLN A 87 -5.52 3.75 -3.20
C GLN A 87 -6.20 4.03 -4.54
N LEU A 88 -5.69 4.98 -5.31
CA LEU A 88 -6.29 5.37 -6.58
C LEU A 88 -5.35 6.22 -7.45
N TYR A 89 -5.74 6.35 -8.70
CA TYR A 89 -5.13 7.29 -9.62
C TYR A 89 -5.87 8.62 -9.60
N VAL A 90 -5.13 9.73 -9.48
CA VAL A 90 -5.67 11.09 -9.60
C VAL A 90 -4.98 11.84 -10.72
N ARG A 91 -5.67 12.78 -11.34
CA ARG A 91 -5.01 13.72 -12.26
C ARG A 91 -4.03 14.56 -11.47
N THR A 92 -2.76 14.58 -11.87
CA THR A 92 -1.67 15.27 -11.16
C THR A 92 -1.99 16.76 -10.96
N ALA A 93 -2.62 17.41 -11.94
CA ALA A 93 -3.03 18.80 -11.84
C ALA A 93 -4.13 19.05 -10.79
N ASP A 94 -4.86 18.00 -10.37
CA ASP A 94 -5.92 18.10 -9.38
C ASP A 94 -5.47 17.76 -7.95
N LEU A 95 -4.21 17.40 -7.73
CA LEU A 95 -3.69 17.08 -6.39
C LEU A 95 -4.06 18.13 -5.31
N PRO A 96 -3.94 19.45 -5.56
CA PRO A 96 -4.37 20.44 -4.55
C PRO A 96 -5.86 20.36 -4.22
N LYS A 97 -6.72 19.96 -5.17
CA LYS A 97 -8.15 19.77 -4.94
C LYS A 97 -8.42 18.49 -4.16
N VAL A 98 -7.65 17.42 -4.45
CA VAL A 98 -7.69 16.17 -3.68
C VAL A 98 -7.34 16.45 -2.22
N TYR A 99 -6.26 17.19 -1.94
CA TYR A 99 -5.87 17.54 -0.58
C TYR A 99 -6.98 18.28 0.14
N ALA A 100 -7.55 19.31 -0.48
CA ALA A 100 -8.64 20.09 0.11
C ALA A 100 -9.90 19.24 0.36
N ALA A 101 -10.23 18.33 -0.55
CA ALA A 101 -11.38 17.43 -0.41
C ALA A 101 -11.17 16.44 0.76
N VAL A 102 -9.98 15.85 0.86
CA VAL A 102 -9.63 14.93 1.95
C VAL A 102 -9.58 15.67 3.30
N ASP A 103 -8.99 16.86 3.37
CA ASP A 103 -8.99 17.69 4.57
C ASP A 103 -10.42 18.00 5.04
N ALA A 104 -11.34 18.27 4.10
CA ALA A 104 -12.74 18.55 4.43
C ALA A 104 -13.50 17.30 4.97
N VAL A 105 -13.12 16.09 4.58
CA VAL A 105 -13.61 14.85 5.18
C VAL A 105 -13.08 14.74 6.61
N PHE A 106 -11.78 14.80 6.79
CA PHE A 106 -11.15 14.63 8.11
C PHE A 106 -11.48 15.77 9.10
N ALA A 107 -11.89 16.94 8.63
CA ALA A 107 -12.38 18.01 9.50
C ALA A 107 -13.68 17.64 10.24
N LYS A 108 -14.42 16.63 9.76
CA LYS A 108 -15.66 16.13 10.36
C LYS A 108 -15.45 14.84 11.16
N GLU A 109 -14.29 14.22 11.00
CA GLU A 109 -13.93 12.96 11.61
C GLU A 109 -12.90 13.18 12.74
N ASN A 110 -12.94 12.29 13.73
CA ASN A 110 -11.96 12.30 14.82
C ASN A 110 -11.31 10.92 14.99
N PRO A 111 -10.50 10.46 14.02
CA PRO A 111 -9.92 9.12 14.08
C PRO A 111 -8.99 8.91 15.27
N THR A 112 -8.44 9.97 15.86
CA THR A 112 -7.59 9.87 17.06
C THR A 112 -8.35 9.38 18.30
N SER A 113 -9.68 9.50 18.32
CA SER A 113 -10.52 8.98 19.39
C SER A 113 -10.88 7.49 19.21
N TRP A 114 -10.64 6.92 18.03
CA TRP A 114 -11.02 5.54 17.74
C TRP A 114 -10.11 4.55 18.46
N LYS A 115 -10.69 3.44 18.88
CA LYS A 115 -9.98 2.28 19.42
C LYS A 115 -10.12 1.13 18.44
N LEU A 116 -9.09 0.95 17.63
CA LEU A 116 -9.02 -0.11 16.64
C LEU A 116 -8.42 -1.36 17.29
N THR A 117 -8.87 -2.54 16.88
CA THR A 117 -8.40 -3.82 17.43
C THR A 117 -7.65 -4.59 16.37
N ALA A 118 -6.38 -4.86 16.59
CA ALA A 118 -5.60 -5.85 15.86
C ALA A 118 -5.93 -7.25 16.42
N TYR A 119 -6.11 -8.26 15.53
CA TYR A 119 -6.65 -9.53 15.99
C TYR A 119 -6.00 -10.79 15.42
N ARG A 120 -5.14 -10.66 14.40
CA ARG A 120 -4.37 -11.81 13.89
C ARG A 120 -3.30 -11.39 12.86
N TYR A 121 -2.34 -12.28 12.64
CA TYR A 121 -1.50 -12.23 11.47
C TYR A 121 -2.20 -12.85 10.26
N ALA A 122 -1.91 -12.31 9.09
CA ALA A 122 -2.28 -12.87 7.80
C ALA A 122 -1.18 -12.55 6.79
N TYR A 123 -1.29 -13.07 5.58
CA TYR A 123 -0.39 -12.69 4.49
C TYR A 123 -1.14 -12.65 3.17
N THR A 124 -0.61 -11.91 2.22
CA THR A 124 -1.16 -11.76 0.87
C THR A 124 -0.10 -12.00 -0.17
N GLY A 125 -0.54 -12.42 -1.34
CA GLY A 125 0.34 -12.73 -2.45
C GLY A 125 1.29 -13.88 -2.16
N SER A 126 1.88 -14.43 -3.21
CA SER A 126 3.01 -15.35 -3.13
C SER A 126 3.82 -15.20 -4.39
N ALA A 127 5.12 -15.00 -4.23
CA ALA A 127 6.04 -14.83 -5.35
C ALA A 127 7.35 -15.57 -5.10
N LYS A 128 8.04 -15.94 -6.18
CA LYS A 128 9.36 -16.55 -6.07
C LYS A 128 10.44 -15.48 -6.10
N MET A 129 11.15 -15.31 -4.97
CA MET A 129 12.29 -14.39 -4.84
C MET A 129 13.53 -15.14 -4.36
N GLY A 130 14.62 -15.03 -5.11
CA GLY A 130 15.88 -15.68 -4.73
C GLY A 130 15.81 -17.20 -4.56
N GLY A 131 14.85 -17.85 -5.21
CA GLY A 131 14.64 -19.30 -5.11
C GLY A 131 13.58 -19.72 -4.08
N GLU A 132 13.14 -18.81 -3.21
CA GLU A 132 12.14 -19.06 -2.16
C GLU A 132 10.77 -18.50 -2.54
N MET A 133 9.70 -19.11 -2.04
CA MET A 133 8.35 -18.55 -2.08
C MET A 133 8.20 -17.59 -0.92
N VAL A 134 7.83 -16.34 -1.23
CA VAL A 134 7.65 -15.26 -0.26
C VAL A 134 6.26 -14.66 -0.35
N SER A 135 5.81 -14.07 0.74
CA SER A 135 4.52 -13.40 0.86
C SER A 135 4.65 -12.11 1.68
N VAL A 136 3.72 -11.19 1.51
CA VAL A 136 3.63 -9.98 2.32
C VAL A 136 2.82 -10.27 3.58
N GLY A 137 3.45 -10.09 4.73
CA GLY A 137 2.81 -10.26 6.03
C GLY A 137 2.02 -9.03 6.45
N ASN A 138 0.92 -9.27 7.15
CA ASN A 138 -0.01 -8.25 7.60
C ASN A 138 -0.49 -8.51 9.04
N ILE A 139 -0.70 -7.45 9.80
CA ILE A 139 -1.52 -7.48 11.02
C ILE A 139 -2.92 -7.02 10.61
N LEU A 140 -3.92 -7.88 10.75
CA LEU A 140 -5.30 -7.54 10.42
C LEU A 140 -5.94 -6.76 11.57
N VAL A 141 -6.75 -5.78 11.18
CA VAL A 141 -7.51 -4.90 12.07
C VAL A 141 -9.00 -5.22 11.92
N LYS A 142 -9.74 -5.27 13.01
CA LYS A 142 -11.21 -5.47 12.95
C LYS A 142 -11.85 -4.30 12.23
N THR A 143 -12.60 -4.60 11.18
CA THR A 143 -13.39 -3.59 10.47
C THR A 143 -14.44 -2.99 11.40
N THR A 144 -14.54 -1.67 11.44
CA THR A 144 -15.52 -0.94 12.25
C THR A 144 -16.43 -0.10 11.33
N PRO A 145 -17.64 0.26 11.80
CA PRO A 145 -18.50 1.18 11.06
C PRO A 145 -17.82 2.52 10.75
N ASP A 146 -16.98 3.01 11.66
CA ASP A 146 -16.25 4.27 11.47
C ASP A 146 -15.23 4.17 10.34
N LEU A 147 -14.47 3.07 10.26
CA LEU A 147 -13.54 2.84 9.14
C LEU A 147 -14.28 2.74 7.80
N LEU A 148 -15.41 2.03 7.75
CA LEU A 148 -16.21 1.90 6.52
C LEU A 148 -16.81 3.25 6.08
N ARG A 149 -17.34 4.02 7.04
CA ARG A 149 -17.86 5.36 6.77
C ARG A 149 -16.77 6.28 6.23
N LEU A 150 -15.63 6.37 6.91
CA LEU A 150 -14.51 7.18 6.46
C LEU A 150 -14.05 6.78 5.05
N GLN A 151 -13.92 5.48 4.78
CA GLN A 151 -13.54 5.00 3.45
C GLN A 151 -14.53 5.48 2.37
N GLN A 152 -15.83 5.35 2.61
CA GLN A 152 -16.86 5.78 1.67
C GLN A 152 -16.84 7.29 1.46
N GLU A 153 -16.71 8.08 2.53
CA GLU A 153 -16.62 9.55 2.44
C GLU A 153 -15.39 10.00 1.65
N LEU A 154 -14.24 9.31 1.82
CA LEU A 154 -13.04 9.57 1.02
C LEU A 154 -13.24 9.24 -0.45
N ILE A 155 -13.86 8.09 -0.77
CA ILE A 155 -14.20 7.70 -2.14
C ILE A 155 -15.07 8.78 -2.79
N ASP A 156 -16.14 9.18 -2.12
CA ASP A 156 -17.10 10.18 -2.65
C ASP A 156 -16.41 11.53 -2.88
N ALA A 157 -15.57 11.97 -1.94
CA ALA A 157 -14.90 13.25 -2.00
C ALA A 157 -13.85 13.33 -3.13
N VAL A 158 -13.12 12.24 -3.41
CA VAL A 158 -12.03 12.26 -4.39
C VAL A 158 -12.43 11.78 -5.78
N THR A 159 -13.56 11.09 -5.94
CA THR A 159 -14.08 10.60 -7.23
C THR A 159 -14.03 11.65 -8.35
N PRO A 160 -14.39 12.93 -8.14
CA PRO A 160 -14.33 13.94 -9.21
C PRO A 160 -12.93 14.18 -9.80
N PHE A 161 -11.88 13.78 -9.09
CA PHE A 161 -10.47 14.04 -9.44
C PHE A 161 -9.73 12.79 -9.93
N THR A 162 -10.39 11.63 -9.92
CA THR A 162 -9.77 10.35 -10.30
C THR A 162 -9.51 10.23 -11.79
N ALA A 163 -8.51 9.44 -12.11
CA ALA A 163 -8.29 8.87 -13.43
C ALA A 163 -8.61 7.37 -13.36
N PRO A 164 -9.21 6.78 -14.42
CA PRO A 164 -9.66 5.39 -14.38
C PRO A 164 -8.49 4.38 -14.34
N THR A 165 -7.31 4.79 -14.79
CA THR A 165 -6.09 3.97 -14.80
C THR A 165 -4.85 4.86 -14.85
N GLY A 166 -3.69 4.25 -14.63
CA GLY A 166 -2.39 4.87 -14.79
C GLY A 166 -1.41 3.93 -15.50
N THR A 167 -0.16 4.32 -15.51
CA THR A 167 0.97 3.52 -15.99
C THR A 167 2.04 3.47 -14.89
N ALA A 168 3.13 2.75 -15.11
CA ALA A 168 4.28 2.75 -14.20
C ALA A 168 4.79 4.17 -13.89
N ALA A 169 4.64 5.12 -14.81
CA ALA A 169 5.03 6.52 -14.61
C ALA A 169 4.19 7.26 -13.55
N ALA A 170 3.04 6.71 -13.15
CA ALA A 170 2.22 7.29 -12.08
C ALA A 170 2.77 7.03 -10.67
N PHE A 171 3.79 6.20 -10.53
CA PHE A 171 4.41 5.79 -9.27
C PHE A 171 5.78 6.43 -9.06
N VAL A 172 6.23 6.46 -7.81
CA VAL A 172 7.61 6.85 -7.47
C VAL A 172 8.54 5.67 -7.70
N THR A 173 9.62 5.92 -8.41
CA THR A 173 10.74 4.98 -8.54
C THR A 173 12.01 5.55 -7.92
N THR A 174 12.94 4.69 -7.54
CA THR A 174 14.25 5.07 -7.00
C THR A 174 15.36 4.34 -7.77
N PRO A 175 16.63 4.77 -7.67
CA PRO A 175 17.72 4.02 -8.27
C PRO A 175 17.86 2.58 -7.74
N GLN A 176 17.39 2.32 -6.51
CA GLN A 176 17.39 1.00 -5.88
C GLN A 176 16.17 0.16 -6.27
N ASP A 177 15.08 0.81 -6.67
CA ASP A 177 13.82 0.19 -7.09
C ASP A 177 13.28 0.94 -8.31
N PRO A 178 13.90 0.72 -9.50
CA PRO A 178 13.63 1.49 -10.70
C PRO A 178 12.36 1.05 -11.44
N ASP A 179 11.87 -0.14 -11.14
CA ASP A 179 10.76 -0.76 -11.86
C ASP A 179 9.50 -0.81 -10.99
N ILE A 180 8.36 -0.72 -11.63
CA ILE A 180 7.05 -0.94 -11.00
C ILE A 180 6.53 -2.30 -11.44
N VAL A 181 6.15 -3.16 -10.48
CA VAL A 181 5.55 -4.46 -10.81
C VAL A 181 4.26 -4.25 -11.60
N PRO A 182 4.11 -4.93 -12.75
CA PRO A 182 2.97 -4.70 -13.66
C PRO A 182 1.61 -4.89 -12.99
N GLU A 183 1.51 -5.83 -12.03
CA GLU A 183 0.28 -6.16 -11.31
C GLU A 183 -0.21 -5.04 -10.39
N LEU A 184 0.68 -4.14 -9.98
CA LEU A 184 0.30 -2.99 -9.16
C LEU A 184 -0.58 -2.00 -9.93
N ILE A 185 -0.39 -1.89 -11.25
CA ILE A 185 -1.15 -0.95 -12.08
C ILE A 185 -2.66 -1.28 -12.07
N PRO A 186 -3.11 -2.50 -12.44
CA PRO A 186 -4.50 -2.86 -12.32
C PRO A 186 -4.99 -2.92 -10.86
N TYR A 187 -4.13 -3.30 -9.91
CA TYR A 187 -4.51 -3.33 -8.49
C TYR A 187 -5.00 -1.97 -8.00
N VAL A 188 -4.27 -0.88 -8.29
CA VAL A 188 -4.67 0.48 -7.90
C VAL A 188 -5.92 0.94 -8.66
N ALA A 189 -6.06 0.57 -9.94
CA ALA A 189 -7.27 0.89 -10.73
C ALA A 189 -8.53 0.20 -10.19
N GLU A 190 -8.38 -1.03 -9.69
CA GLU A 190 -9.47 -1.86 -9.18
C GLU A 190 -9.64 -1.76 -7.65
N PHE A 191 -8.89 -0.87 -6.98
CA PHE A 191 -8.90 -0.81 -5.52
C PHE A 191 -10.31 -0.55 -4.97
N VAL A 192 -11.04 0.40 -5.50
CA VAL A 192 -12.38 0.73 -5.01
C VAL A 192 -13.35 -0.46 -5.16
N PRO A 193 -13.54 -1.07 -6.34
CA PRO A 193 -14.47 -2.20 -6.45
C PRO A 193 -14.01 -3.47 -5.72
N ALA A 194 -12.70 -3.68 -5.57
CA ALA A 194 -12.15 -4.93 -5.02
C ALA A 194 -11.82 -4.86 -3.51
N HIS A 195 -11.58 -3.67 -2.95
CA HIS A 195 -11.03 -3.49 -1.61
C HIS A 195 -11.77 -2.43 -0.78
N SER A 196 -13.02 -2.09 -1.14
CA SER A 196 -13.84 -1.16 -0.35
C SER A 196 -15.16 -1.78 0.09
N GLY A 197 -15.86 -1.11 0.99
CA GLY A 197 -17.14 -1.54 1.52
C GLY A 197 -17.06 -2.93 2.17
N GLU A 198 -17.84 -3.89 1.70
CA GLU A 198 -17.86 -5.27 2.23
C GLU A 198 -16.55 -6.04 1.96
N HIS A 199 -15.75 -5.60 0.98
CA HIS A 199 -14.45 -6.17 0.66
C HIS A 199 -13.29 -5.50 1.43
N PHE A 200 -13.58 -4.49 2.24
CA PHE A 200 -12.54 -3.79 2.98
C PHE A 200 -12.00 -4.63 4.13
N VAL A 201 -10.73 -4.95 4.07
CA VAL A 201 -10.00 -5.67 5.12
C VAL A 201 -8.86 -4.79 5.61
N PRO A 202 -9.10 -3.93 6.62
CA PRO A 202 -8.06 -3.04 7.13
C PRO A 202 -6.92 -3.83 7.75
N HIS A 203 -5.70 -3.43 7.43
CA HIS A 203 -4.50 -4.10 7.89
C HIS A 203 -3.29 -3.17 7.91
N VAL A 204 -2.26 -3.58 8.63
CA VAL A 204 -0.93 -2.96 8.58
C VAL A 204 0.05 -3.97 8.00
N SER A 205 0.67 -3.65 6.87
CA SER A 205 1.72 -4.48 6.28
C SER A 205 2.98 -4.45 7.14
N ILE A 206 3.56 -5.63 7.38
CA ILE A 206 4.67 -5.82 8.31
C ILE A 206 5.96 -6.32 7.65
N GLY A 207 5.99 -6.46 6.34
CA GLY A 207 7.18 -6.87 5.61
C GLY A 207 6.98 -8.11 4.76
N VAL A 208 8.08 -8.65 4.25
CA VAL A 208 8.11 -9.86 3.42
C VAL A 208 8.79 -10.98 4.20
N GLY A 209 8.21 -12.17 4.16
CA GLY A 209 8.76 -13.38 4.75
C GLY A 209 8.57 -14.58 3.83
N THR A 210 9.23 -15.71 4.12
CA THR A 210 8.94 -16.95 3.39
C THR A 210 7.49 -17.37 3.63
N THR A 211 6.84 -17.90 2.59
CA THR A 211 5.42 -18.34 2.70
C THR A 211 5.23 -19.38 3.79
N ASP A 212 6.20 -20.29 3.99
CA ASP A 212 6.15 -21.30 5.06
C ASP A 212 6.21 -20.68 6.44
N PHE A 213 7.06 -19.67 6.64
CA PHE A 213 7.09 -18.93 7.89
C PHE A 213 5.78 -18.15 8.12
N MET A 214 5.22 -17.55 7.07
CA MET A 214 3.94 -16.84 7.14
C MET A 214 2.78 -17.78 7.51
N ASN A 215 2.75 -19.01 6.98
CA ASN A 215 1.78 -20.04 7.37
C ASN A 215 1.87 -20.34 8.87
N SER A 216 3.08 -20.52 9.38
CA SER A 216 3.33 -20.77 10.80
C SER A 216 2.88 -19.58 11.67
N MET A 217 3.23 -18.37 11.24
CA MET A 217 2.89 -17.13 11.95
C MET A 217 1.39 -16.87 11.98
N ALA A 218 0.69 -17.09 10.85
CA ALA A 218 -0.77 -16.92 10.75
C ALA A 218 -1.56 -17.96 11.53
N SER A 219 -0.96 -19.12 11.81
CA SER A 219 -1.55 -20.22 12.60
C SER A 219 -1.24 -20.13 14.08
N ALA A 220 -0.30 -19.26 14.48
CA ALA A 220 0.07 -19.09 15.88
C ALA A 220 -1.01 -18.30 16.66
N PRO A 221 -1.15 -18.53 17.97
CA PRO A 221 -1.98 -17.68 18.81
C PRO A 221 -1.58 -16.20 18.65
N PHE A 222 -2.58 -15.32 18.63
CA PHE A 222 -2.40 -13.88 18.55
C PHE A 222 -3.14 -13.22 19.71
N ASP A 223 -2.43 -12.45 20.50
CA ASP A 223 -3.04 -11.67 21.56
C ASP A 223 -3.60 -10.38 20.95
N ASP A 224 -4.93 -10.26 20.95
CA ASP A 224 -5.62 -9.06 20.48
C ASP A 224 -5.08 -7.84 21.23
N PHE A 225 -4.81 -6.76 20.52
CA PHE A 225 -4.44 -5.49 21.15
C PHE A 225 -5.16 -4.31 20.50
N THR A 226 -5.30 -3.23 21.25
CA THR A 226 -5.92 -2.00 20.77
C THR A 226 -4.90 -0.91 20.53
N PHE A 227 -5.15 -0.10 19.50
CA PHE A 227 -4.36 1.05 19.15
C PHE A 227 -5.27 2.15 18.57
N SER A 228 -4.73 3.33 18.36
CA SER A 228 -5.48 4.45 17.77
C SER A 228 -4.71 5.03 16.59
N PRO A 229 -5.37 5.56 15.57
CA PRO A 229 -4.73 6.46 14.64
C PRO A 229 -4.25 7.73 15.37
N VAL A 230 -3.08 8.23 15.00
CA VAL A 230 -2.51 9.50 15.52
C VAL A 230 -2.34 10.54 14.45
N GLY A 231 -2.57 10.14 13.19
CA GLY A 231 -2.45 10.99 12.02
C GLY A 231 -3.18 10.40 10.83
N ALA A 232 -3.25 11.18 9.78
CA ALA A 232 -3.63 10.75 8.45
C ALA A 232 -2.78 11.49 7.43
N SER A 233 -2.51 10.85 6.31
CA SER A 233 -1.59 11.37 5.31
C SER A 233 -1.99 10.92 3.91
N ILE A 234 -1.55 11.68 2.90
CA ILE A 234 -1.61 11.26 1.50
C ILE A 234 -0.18 11.02 1.03
N TYR A 235 0.06 9.85 0.48
CA TYR A 235 1.36 9.46 -0.07
C TYR A 235 1.29 9.24 -1.58
N HIS A 236 2.38 9.53 -2.26
CA HIS A 236 2.67 9.01 -3.59
C HIS A 236 3.11 7.57 -3.46
N LEU A 237 2.44 6.68 -4.16
CA LEU A 237 2.75 5.25 -4.12
C LEU A 237 4.07 4.96 -4.83
N GLY A 238 4.86 4.09 -4.22
CA GLY A 238 6.01 3.44 -4.84
C GLY A 238 5.68 2.03 -5.30
N ASN A 239 6.73 1.29 -5.67
CA ASN A 239 6.60 -0.11 -6.03
C ASN A 239 5.98 -0.93 -4.89
N TYR A 240 5.28 -2.02 -5.21
CA TYR A 240 4.52 -2.86 -4.26
C TYR A 240 3.41 -2.14 -3.49
N GLY A 241 2.97 -0.95 -3.93
CA GLY A 241 1.96 -0.16 -3.22
C GLY A 241 2.46 0.48 -1.93
N THR A 242 3.78 0.69 -1.80
CA THR A 242 4.37 1.31 -0.61
C THR A 242 4.06 2.81 -0.54
N ALA A 243 3.85 3.33 0.67
CA ALA A 243 3.73 4.76 0.95
C ALA A 243 5.12 5.43 0.86
N MET A 244 5.57 5.74 -0.37
CA MET A 244 6.96 6.10 -0.65
C MET A 244 7.25 7.56 -0.31
N THR A 245 6.46 8.49 -0.81
CA THR A 245 6.69 9.94 -0.63
C THR A 245 5.45 10.60 -0.07
N LYS A 246 5.55 11.20 1.12
CA LYS A 246 4.44 11.95 1.71
C LYS A 246 4.18 13.22 0.88
N LEU A 247 2.96 13.31 0.34
CA LEU A 247 2.49 14.47 -0.42
C LEU A 247 1.78 15.49 0.45
N HIS A 248 1.02 15.01 1.44
CA HIS A 248 0.21 15.86 2.30
C HIS A 248 0.03 15.23 3.68
N SER A 249 0.13 16.06 4.74
CA SER A 249 -0.26 15.67 6.10
C SER A 249 -1.62 16.28 6.38
N ILE A 250 -2.58 15.42 6.72
CA ILE A 250 -3.96 15.83 6.93
C ILE A 250 -4.11 16.42 8.33
N PRO A 251 -4.62 17.65 8.47
CA PRO A 251 -4.89 18.22 9.78
C PRO A 251 -6.08 17.47 10.42
N LEU A 252 -5.80 16.76 11.52
CA LEU A 252 -6.87 16.14 12.31
C LEU A 252 -7.45 17.20 13.25
N GLY A 253 -8.79 17.26 13.35
CA GLY A 253 -9.50 18.13 14.28
C GLY A 253 -9.03 17.88 15.73
N LYS A 254 -8.95 18.96 16.51
CA LYS A 254 -8.65 18.88 17.96
C LYS A 254 -9.88 18.48 18.73
#